data_74ed44e24ff680145297aa3cae3bbd70
#
_entry.id   74ed44e24ff680145297aa3cae3bbd70
#
_cell.length_a   1.000
_cell.length_b   1.000
_cell.length_c   1.000
_cell.angle_alpha   90.00
_cell.angle_beta   90.00
_cell.angle_gamma   90.00
#
_symmetry.space_group_name_H-M   'P 1'
#
loop_
_entity.id
_entity.type
_entity.pdbx_description
1 polymer ?
#
loop_
_entity_poly.entity_id
_entity_poly.type
_entity_poly.pdbx_seq_one_letter_code
_entity_poly.pdbx_strand_id
1 'polypeptide(L)'
;MYETLKDRFLRYVKFETRSDEKSETIPSTPTQLEFAKILAKELEEIGMENVYVNENCFVNATLKSNVDKDVKTIGFIAHMDTADFNAVNVNPQIVENYDGKDIILNKEQNIVLSADEFPNLKEYVGKTVITTDGTTLLGADDKAGVVEIIEAMKYLINHPEIKHGTVKVAFGPDEEIGRGADNFNVDEFGADFAYTMDGGPVGELEYESFNAAGAVFKIKGKSVHPGTAKGKMINASLIAAEIINSFPADEVPEKTEGYEGFYFLEKINANCEDAELSYILRDHDRQKFEEKKKFAENVAKRGIVLKPAQNRRPQGRFFVVARYPATPCTGGRER
;
A
#
# COMPACT_ATOMS: atom_id res chain seq x y z
N MET A 1 -5.49 -34.33 -8.34
CA MET A 1 -5.40 -33.92 -6.93
C MET A 1 -5.74 -32.44 -6.92
N TYR A 2 -6.75 -32.03 -6.19
CA TYR A 2 -7.12 -30.61 -6.17
C TYR A 2 -6.04 -29.83 -5.43
N GLU A 3 -5.55 -28.73 -6.03
CA GLU A 3 -4.65 -27.79 -5.40
C GLU A 3 -5.29 -27.22 -4.13
N THR A 4 -4.56 -27.19 -3.03
CA THR A 4 -5.03 -26.62 -1.77
C THR A 4 -4.79 -25.11 -1.75
N LEU A 5 -5.46 -24.39 -0.84
CA LEU A 5 -5.20 -22.97 -0.59
C LEU A 5 -3.68 -22.70 -0.40
N LYS A 6 -3.02 -23.52 0.42
CA LYS A 6 -1.57 -23.41 0.65
C LYS A 6 -0.76 -23.59 -0.64
N ASP A 7 -1.10 -24.62 -1.46
CA ASP A 7 -0.34 -24.89 -2.69
C ASP A 7 -0.50 -23.74 -3.69
N ARG A 8 -1.72 -23.19 -3.81
CA ARG A 8 -2.00 -22.01 -4.66
C ARG A 8 -1.21 -20.79 -4.19
N PHE A 9 -1.20 -20.50 -2.88
CA PHE A 9 -0.43 -19.41 -2.31
C PHE A 9 1.06 -19.56 -2.62
N LEU A 10 1.66 -20.74 -2.35
CA LEU A 10 3.06 -21.03 -2.62
C LEU A 10 3.42 -20.92 -4.11
N ARG A 11 2.46 -21.09 -5.00
CA ARG A 11 2.62 -20.88 -6.43
C ARG A 11 2.52 -19.41 -6.80
N TYR A 12 1.54 -18.67 -6.23
CA TYR A 12 1.31 -17.26 -6.57
C TYR A 12 2.43 -16.34 -6.11
N VAL A 13 2.98 -16.56 -4.92
CA VAL A 13 4.09 -15.72 -4.41
C VAL A 13 5.36 -15.81 -5.28
N LYS A 14 5.47 -16.80 -6.16
CA LYS A 14 6.60 -16.93 -7.08
C LYS A 14 6.46 -16.09 -8.35
N PHE A 15 5.27 -15.56 -8.63
CA PHE A 15 5.11 -14.61 -9.73
C PHE A 15 5.62 -13.24 -9.29
N GLU A 16 6.51 -12.66 -10.08
CA GLU A 16 6.94 -11.29 -9.88
C GLU A 16 5.83 -10.35 -10.33
N THR A 17 5.34 -9.53 -9.41
CA THR A 17 4.27 -8.55 -9.67
C THR A 17 4.57 -7.22 -9.00
N ARG A 18 5.85 -6.93 -8.73
CA ARG A 18 6.30 -5.70 -8.11
C ARG A 18 5.80 -4.48 -8.89
N SER A 19 5.18 -3.54 -8.22
CA SER A 19 4.80 -2.24 -8.77
C SER A 19 6.01 -1.30 -8.86
N ASP A 20 5.96 -0.31 -9.75
CA ASP A 20 7.01 0.70 -9.94
C ASP A 20 6.41 2.10 -9.85
N GLU A 21 6.69 2.80 -8.74
CA GLU A 21 6.23 4.17 -8.49
C GLU A 21 6.66 5.16 -9.60
N LYS A 22 7.76 4.88 -10.30
CA LYS A 22 8.30 5.76 -11.34
C LYS A 22 7.67 5.54 -12.71
N SER A 23 6.96 4.44 -12.88
CA SER A 23 6.28 4.13 -14.14
C SER A 23 5.08 5.06 -14.35
N GLU A 24 4.84 5.44 -15.60
CA GLU A 24 3.66 6.21 -16.02
C GLU A 24 2.60 5.31 -16.68
N THR A 25 2.85 4.00 -16.79
CA THR A 25 1.92 3.03 -17.40
C THR A 25 0.97 2.43 -16.37
N ILE A 26 -0.12 1.83 -16.84
CA ILE A 26 -1.07 1.03 -16.07
C ILE A 26 -1.23 -0.32 -16.77
N PRO A 27 -0.89 -1.42 -16.10
CA PRO A 27 -0.19 -1.49 -14.81
C PRO A 27 1.22 -0.89 -14.90
N SER A 28 1.79 -0.55 -13.75
CA SER A 28 3.13 0.04 -13.66
C SER A 28 4.24 -0.90 -14.15
N THR A 29 3.99 -2.21 -14.10
CA THR A 29 4.90 -3.24 -14.62
C THR A 29 4.12 -4.26 -15.46
N PRO A 30 4.71 -4.76 -16.58
CA PRO A 30 4.02 -5.71 -17.48
C PRO A 30 3.78 -7.08 -16.83
N THR A 31 4.54 -7.45 -15.81
CA THR A 31 4.39 -8.72 -15.10
C THR A 31 3.06 -8.83 -14.34
N GLN A 32 2.50 -7.71 -13.91
CA GLN A 32 1.14 -7.67 -13.33
C GLN A 32 0.09 -8.11 -14.36
N LEU A 33 0.18 -7.65 -15.63
CA LEU A 33 -0.73 -8.07 -16.68
C LEU A 33 -0.62 -9.56 -17.01
N GLU A 34 0.59 -10.10 -16.93
CA GLU A 34 0.81 -11.54 -17.12
C GLU A 34 0.14 -12.35 -16.02
N PHE A 35 0.28 -11.90 -14.77
CA PHE A 35 -0.38 -12.53 -13.63
C PHE A 35 -1.91 -12.37 -13.70
N ALA A 36 -2.42 -11.19 -14.08
CA ALA A 36 -3.85 -10.96 -14.30
C ALA A 36 -4.47 -11.97 -15.29
N LYS A 37 -3.77 -12.28 -16.38
CA LYS A 37 -4.23 -13.29 -17.35
C LYS A 37 -4.28 -14.71 -16.76
N ILE A 38 -3.34 -15.04 -15.89
CA ILE A 38 -3.34 -16.33 -15.18
C ILE A 38 -4.54 -16.38 -14.23
N LEU A 39 -4.79 -15.32 -13.46
CA LEU A 39 -5.93 -15.25 -12.54
C LEU A 39 -7.26 -15.35 -13.29
N ALA A 40 -7.42 -14.63 -14.39
CA ALA A 40 -8.62 -14.72 -15.22
C ALA A 40 -8.87 -16.16 -15.71
N LYS A 41 -7.84 -16.80 -16.23
CA LYS A 41 -7.95 -18.20 -16.68
C LYS A 41 -8.35 -19.15 -15.54
N GLU A 42 -7.78 -18.98 -14.36
CA GLU A 42 -8.12 -19.83 -13.21
C GLU A 42 -9.54 -19.59 -12.70
N LEU A 43 -10.02 -18.34 -12.73
CA LEU A 43 -11.42 -18.03 -12.42
C LEU A 43 -12.40 -18.68 -13.41
N GLU A 44 -12.07 -18.71 -14.71
CA GLU A 44 -12.83 -19.45 -15.71
C GLU A 44 -12.81 -20.96 -15.43
N GLU A 45 -11.63 -21.51 -15.12
CA GLU A 45 -11.47 -22.97 -14.86
C GLU A 45 -12.23 -23.45 -13.63
N ILE A 46 -12.40 -22.61 -12.60
CA ILE A 46 -13.22 -22.95 -11.43
C ILE A 46 -14.72 -22.79 -11.68
N GLY A 47 -15.13 -22.15 -12.79
CA GLY A 47 -16.53 -22.00 -13.19
C GLY A 47 -17.16 -20.65 -12.89
N MET A 48 -16.37 -19.58 -12.70
CA MET A 48 -16.89 -18.22 -12.63
C MET A 48 -17.39 -17.74 -14.00
N GLU A 49 -18.37 -16.84 -14.02
CA GLU A 49 -18.94 -16.26 -15.22
C GLU A 49 -18.42 -14.83 -15.45
N ASN A 50 -18.54 -14.31 -16.68
CA ASN A 50 -18.13 -12.96 -17.06
C ASN A 50 -16.71 -12.62 -16.62
N VAL A 51 -15.77 -13.53 -16.85
CA VAL A 51 -14.37 -13.33 -16.51
C VAL A 51 -13.69 -12.53 -17.62
N TYR A 52 -13.04 -11.44 -17.27
CA TYR A 52 -12.24 -10.64 -18.20
C TYR A 52 -11.17 -9.83 -17.46
N VAL A 53 -10.16 -9.43 -18.20
CA VAL A 53 -9.17 -8.42 -17.78
C VAL A 53 -9.48 -7.15 -18.55
N ASN A 54 -9.75 -6.06 -17.85
CA ASN A 54 -10.07 -4.80 -18.50
C ASN A 54 -8.80 -4.04 -18.95
N GLU A 55 -8.99 -2.91 -19.61
CA GLU A 55 -7.90 -2.07 -20.15
C GLU A 55 -6.96 -1.51 -19.08
N ASN A 56 -7.43 -1.38 -17.83
CA ASN A 56 -6.66 -0.94 -16.67
C ASN A 56 -6.08 -2.11 -15.86
N CYS A 57 -6.04 -3.32 -16.44
CA CYS A 57 -5.48 -4.51 -15.82
C CYS A 57 -6.25 -5.05 -14.59
N PHE A 58 -7.52 -4.66 -14.41
CA PHE A 58 -8.36 -5.31 -13.40
C PHE A 58 -8.92 -6.62 -13.94
N VAL A 59 -8.73 -7.69 -13.17
CA VAL A 59 -9.42 -8.97 -13.39
C VAL A 59 -10.79 -8.89 -12.76
N ASN A 60 -11.84 -9.17 -13.51
CA ASN A 60 -13.21 -9.17 -13.01
C ASN A 60 -13.85 -10.54 -13.24
N ALA A 61 -14.68 -10.98 -12.31
CA ALA A 61 -15.46 -12.20 -12.43
C ALA A 61 -16.76 -12.13 -11.64
N THR A 62 -17.70 -13.01 -11.98
CA THR A 62 -19.01 -13.08 -11.33
C THR A 62 -19.34 -14.53 -10.94
N LEU A 63 -19.71 -14.74 -9.69
CA LEU A 63 -20.39 -15.93 -9.23
C LEU A 63 -21.89 -15.61 -9.20
N LYS A 64 -22.66 -16.28 -10.05
CA LYS A 64 -24.09 -16.05 -10.18
C LYS A 64 -24.86 -16.50 -8.94
N SER A 65 -25.90 -15.72 -8.56
CA SER A 65 -26.81 -16.10 -7.48
C SER A 65 -27.41 -17.48 -7.68
N ASN A 66 -27.52 -18.24 -6.60
CA ASN A 66 -28.24 -19.52 -6.56
C ASN A 66 -29.56 -19.47 -5.75
N VAL A 67 -30.07 -18.22 -5.54
CA VAL A 67 -31.38 -17.97 -4.90
C VAL A 67 -32.28 -17.16 -5.81
N ASP A 68 -33.60 -17.45 -5.74
CA ASP A 68 -34.65 -16.73 -6.47
C ASP A 68 -35.15 -15.49 -5.69
N LYS A 69 -34.29 -14.84 -4.91
CA LYS A 69 -34.63 -13.66 -4.12
C LYS A 69 -33.81 -12.48 -4.61
N ASP A 70 -34.42 -11.32 -4.57
CA ASP A 70 -33.68 -10.06 -4.72
C ASP A 70 -32.85 -9.81 -3.46
N VAL A 71 -31.56 -10.04 -3.58
CA VAL A 71 -30.57 -9.86 -2.50
C VAL A 71 -29.41 -9.03 -3.02
N LYS A 72 -28.74 -8.38 -2.11
CA LYS A 72 -27.58 -7.53 -2.42
C LYS A 72 -26.48 -8.31 -3.13
N THR A 73 -25.88 -7.66 -4.12
CA THR A 73 -24.64 -8.14 -4.75
C THR A 73 -23.46 -7.71 -3.91
N ILE A 74 -22.64 -8.69 -3.50
CA ILE A 74 -21.45 -8.46 -2.67
C ILE A 74 -20.21 -8.57 -3.55
N GLY A 75 -19.25 -7.67 -3.35
CA GLY A 75 -17.95 -7.72 -3.98
C GLY A 75 -16.85 -8.19 -3.03
N PHE A 76 -15.85 -8.88 -3.57
CA PHE A 76 -14.57 -9.14 -2.92
C PHE A 76 -13.44 -8.65 -3.82
N ILE A 77 -12.51 -7.91 -3.22
CA ILE A 77 -11.43 -7.23 -3.93
C ILE A 77 -10.11 -7.56 -3.22
N ALA A 78 -9.06 -7.79 -4.00
CA ALA A 78 -7.69 -7.91 -3.54
C ALA A 78 -6.75 -7.27 -4.57
N HIS A 79 -5.53 -6.89 -4.16
CA HIS A 79 -4.55 -6.43 -5.13
C HIS A 79 -3.57 -7.54 -5.50
N MET A 80 -3.03 -7.47 -6.72
CA MET A 80 -2.14 -8.51 -7.23
C MET A 80 -0.68 -8.09 -7.29
N ASP A 81 -0.39 -6.80 -7.14
CA ASP A 81 0.96 -6.30 -7.08
C ASP A 81 1.61 -6.51 -5.72
N THR A 82 2.89 -6.31 -5.65
CA THR A 82 3.68 -6.30 -4.43
C THR A 82 4.46 -5.00 -4.33
N ALA A 83 4.77 -4.59 -3.11
CA ALA A 83 5.51 -3.36 -2.81
C ALA A 83 6.85 -3.27 -3.56
N ASP A 84 7.36 -2.04 -3.71
CA ASP A 84 8.60 -1.73 -4.44
C ASP A 84 9.87 -2.23 -3.71
N PHE A 85 9.87 -3.52 -3.37
CA PHE A 85 11.03 -4.24 -2.82
C PHE A 85 11.39 -5.43 -3.70
N ASN A 86 12.54 -6.06 -3.41
CA ASN A 86 12.96 -7.25 -4.14
C ASN A 86 11.96 -8.40 -3.96
N ALA A 87 11.31 -8.80 -5.05
CA ALA A 87 10.37 -9.92 -5.12
C ALA A 87 10.72 -10.90 -6.26
N VAL A 88 11.99 -10.90 -6.69
CA VAL A 88 12.49 -11.78 -7.75
C VAL A 88 12.96 -13.10 -7.16
N ASN A 89 12.52 -14.21 -7.77
CA ASN A 89 12.86 -15.57 -7.31
C ASN A 89 12.47 -15.84 -5.85
N VAL A 90 11.28 -15.43 -5.46
CA VAL A 90 10.75 -15.69 -4.11
C VAL A 90 10.84 -17.17 -3.78
N ASN A 91 11.50 -17.49 -2.66
CA ASN A 91 11.69 -18.85 -2.16
C ASN A 91 10.90 -19.05 -0.85
N PRO A 92 9.62 -19.43 -0.93
CA PRO A 92 8.80 -19.60 0.27
C PRO A 92 9.26 -20.81 1.09
N GLN A 93 9.33 -20.63 2.40
CA GLN A 93 9.68 -21.68 3.38
C GLN A 93 8.48 -21.96 4.27
N ILE A 94 8.31 -23.19 4.67
CA ILE A 94 7.20 -23.64 5.52
C ILE A 94 7.76 -24.08 6.87
N VAL A 95 7.29 -23.45 7.92
CA VAL A 95 7.58 -23.81 9.31
C VAL A 95 6.32 -24.45 9.90
N GLU A 96 6.27 -25.77 9.92
CA GLU A 96 5.13 -26.49 10.47
C GLU A 96 5.21 -26.53 12.00
N ASN A 97 4.04 -26.42 12.65
CA ASN A 97 3.93 -26.48 14.11
C ASN A 97 4.93 -25.54 14.81
N TYR A 98 4.88 -24.25 14.45
CA TYR A 98 5.78 -23.22 14.95
C TYR A 98 5.87 -23.25 16.49
N ASP A 99 7.10 -23.24 17.03
CA ASP A 99 7.35 -23.43 18.46
C ASP A 99 7.49 -22.12 19.27
N GLY A 100 7.30 -20.98 18.64
CA GLY A 100 7.38 -19.66 19.30
C GLY A 100 8.79 -19.09 19.41
N LYS A 101 9.79 -19.73 18.80
CA LYS A 101 11.18 -19.26 18.81
C LYS A 101 11.54 -18.56 17.51
N ASP A 102 12.76 -18.03 17.47
CA ASP A 102 13.34 -17.43 16.27
C ASP A 102 13.33 -18.42 15.10
N ILE A 103 12.98 -17.90 13.92
CA ILE A 103 13.01 -18.66 12.67
C ILE A 103 14.28 -18.27 11.90
N ILE A 104 15.16 -19.23 11.66
CA ILE A 104 16.35 -19.02 10.83
C ILE A 104 15.93 -19.07 9.36
N LEU A 105 15.84 -17.89 8.72
CA LEU A 105 15.44 -17.76 7.34
C LEU A 105 16.59 -18.14 6.39
N ASN A 106 17.80 -17.69 6.68
CA ASN A 106 18.99 -17.96 5.87
C ASN A 106 20.23 -18.13 6.74
N LYS A 107 20.76 -19.33 6.77
CA LYS A 107 21.96 -19.66 7.59
C LYS A 107 23.23 -19.04 7.03
N GLU A 108 23.35 -18.98 5.71
CA GLU A 108 24.57 -18.47 5.05
C GLU A 108 24.72 -16.97 5.22
N GLN A 109 23.59 -16.25 5.17
CA GLN A 109 23.54 -14.79 5.34
C GLN A 109 23.22 -14.35 6.77
N ASN A 110 23.05 -15.32 7.69
CA ASN A 110 22.68 -15.08 9.08
C ASN A 110 21.40 -14.22 9.23
N ILE A 111 20.38 -14.50 8.39
CA ILE A 111 19.09 -13.82 8.48
C ILE A 111 18.17 -14.60 9.40
N VAL A 112 17.67 -13.93 10.43
CA VAL A 112 16.80 -14.50 11.46
C VAL A 112 15.58 -13.64 11.63
N LEU A 113 14.40 -14.26 11.66
CA LEU A 113 13.15 -13.63 12.08
C LEU A 113 13.00 -13.85 13.58
N SER A 114 13.29 -12.82 14.37
CA SER A 114 13.32 -12.92 15.82
C SER A 114 11.94 -12.79 16.44
N ALA A 115 11.56 -13.74 17.29
CA ALA A 115 10.31 -13.70 18.03
C ALA A 115 10.29 -12.64 19.15
N ASP A 116 11.44 -12.10 19.52
CA ASP A 116 11.53 -10.99 20.47
C ASP A 116 11.42 -9.63 19.77
N GLU A 117 11.92 -9.52 18.54
CA GLU A 117 11.77 -8.33 17.70
C GLU A 117 10.35 -8.24 17.13
N PHE A 118 9.72 -9.38 16.80
CA PHE A 118 8.35 -9.48 16.28
C PHE A 118 7.47 -10.32 17.23
N PRO A 119 7.01 -9.76 18.36
CA PRO A 119 6.30 -10.50 19.40
C PRO A 119 4.98 -11.15 18.96
N ASN A 120 4.33 -10.58 17.92
CA ASN A 120 3.12 -11.13 17.31
C ASN A 120 3.32 -12.55 16.76
N LEU A 121 4.53 -12.95 16.41
CA LEU A 121 4.84 -14.34 16.02
C LEU A 121 4.39 -15.35 17.09
N LYS A 122 4.40 -14.97 18.36
CA LYS A 122 4.02 -15.86 19.48
C LYS A 122 2.53 -16.25 19.45
N GLU A 123 1.72 -15.52 18.73
CA GLU A 123 0.29 -15.83 18.52
C GLU A 123 0.07 -17.02 17.56
N TYR A 124 1.11 -17.35 16.79
CA TYR A 124 1.07 -18.41 15.79
C TYR A 124 1.71 -19.73 16.28
N VAL A 125 1.99 -19.87 17.58
CA VAL A 125 2.48 -21.12 18.15
C VAL A 125 1.53 -22.27 17.86
N GLY A 126 2.07 -23.38 17.36
CA GLY A 126 1.30 -24.55 16.92
C GLY A 126 0.65 -24.41 15.54
N LYS A 127 0.82 -23.27 14.85
CA LYS A 127 0.34 -23.06 13.48
C LYS A 127 1.46 -23.32 12.46
N THR A 128 1.07 -23.42 11.20
CA THR A 128 2.02 -23.42 10.09
C THR A 128 2.28 -21.96 9.69
N VAL A 129 3.56 -21.56 9.69
CA VAL A 129 3.98 -20.23 9.24
C VAL A 129 4.70 -20.37 7.91
N ILE A 130 4.41 -19.47 6.98
CA ILE A 130 5.09 -19.39 5.68
C ILE A 130 5.94 -18.11 5.67
N THR A 131 7.21 -18.27 5.35
CA THR A 131 8.20 -17.18 5.27
C THR A 131 8.93 -17.23 3.93
N THR A 132 9.81 -16.26 3.68
CA THR A 132 10.86 -16.37 2.65
C THR A 132 12.18 -16.81 3.31
N ASP A 133 13.23 -16.88 2.48
CA ASP A 133 14.60 -16.99 2.97
C ASP A 133 15.20 -15.65 3.46
N GLY A 134 14.41 -14.61 3.55
CA GLY A 134 14.80 -13.27 4.02
C GLY A 134 15.53 -12.42 2.98
N THR A 135 15.73 -12.92 1.75
CA THR A 135 16.39 -12.15 0.67
C THR A 135 15.39 -11.39 -0.21
N THR A 136 14.10 -11.74 -0.09
CA THR A 136 13.00 -11.12 -0.85
C THR A 136 11.80 -10.87 0.05
N LEU A 137 10.83 -10.06 -0.44
CA LEU A 137 9.47 -10.11 0.08
C LEU A 137 8.89 -11.51 -0.14
N LEU A 138 7.90 -11.89 0.70
CA LEU A 138 7.06 -13.05 0.45
C LEU A 138 5.96 -12.70 -0.58
N GLY A 139 5.40 -11.50 -0.51
CA GLY A 139 4.26 -11.08 -1.30
C GLY A 139 2.94 -11.68 -0.81
N ALA A 140 2.84 -11.92 0.50
CA ALA A 140 1.56 -12.33 1.12
C ALA A 140 0.54 -11.20 1.02
N ASP A 141 0.97 -9.99 1.16
CA ASP A 141 0.30 -8.76 0.85
C ASP A 141 0.40 -8.49 -0.67
N ASP A 142 -0.70 -8.60 -1.48
CA ASP A 142 -2.01 -9.17 -1.03
C ASP A 142 -2.38 -10.43 -1.84
N LYS A 143 -1.36 -11.23 -2.21
CA LYS A 143 -1.63 -12.53 -2.87
C LYS A 143 -2.34 -13.52 -1.95
N ALA A 144 -2.32 -13.29 -0.62
CA ALA A 144 -3.12 -14.07 0.32
C ALA A 144 -4.61 -13.82 0.09
N GLY A 145 -5.04 -12.56 0.05
CA GLY A 145 -6.43 -12.20 -0.25
C GLY A 145 -6.89 -12.70 -1.62
N VAL A 146 -6.03 -12.61 -2.64
CA VAL A 146 -6.32 -13.20 -3.97
C VAL A 146 -6.62 -14.70 -3.86
N VAL A 147 -5.79 -15.45 -3.13
CA VAL A 147 -5.97 -16.90 -2.95
C VAL A 147 -7.22 -17.21 -2.14
N GLU A 148 -7.46 -16.48 -1.07
CA GLU A 148 -8.65 -16.66 -0.21
C GLU A 148 -9.95 -16.47 -0.99
N ILE A 149 -10.02 -15.41 -1.81
CA ILE A 149 -11.17 -15.13 -2.67
C ILE A 149 -11.39 -16.28 -3.66
N ILE A 150 -10.34 -16.71 -4.38
CA ILE A 150 -10.47 -17.79 -5.39
C ILE A 150 -10.92 -19.10 -4.74
N GLU A 151 -10.34 -19.49 -3.61
CA GLU A 151 -10.71 -20.72 -2.93
C GLU A 151 -12.11 -20.63 -2.31
N ALA A 152 -12.54 -19.46 -1.83
CA ALA A 152 -13.90 -19.23 -1.37
C ALA A 152 -14.92 -19.38 -2.52
N MET A 153 -14.65 -18.80 -3.70
CA MET A 153 -15.51 -18.93 -4.88
C MET A 153 -15.57 -20.38 -5.34
N LYS A 154 -14.43 -21.06 -5.44
CA LYS A 154 -14.36 -22.48 -5.77
C LYS A 154 -15.14 -23.35 -4.77
N TYR A 155 -15.08 -23.02 -3.48
CA TYR A 155 -15.83 -23.71 -2.45
C TYR A 155 -17.34 -23.54 -2.66
N LEU A 156 -17.81 -22.30 -2.86
CA LEU A 156 -19.23 -22.02 -3.11
C LEU A 156 -19.76 -22.72 -4.38
N ILE A 157 -18.97 -22.75 -5.44
CA ILE A 157 -19.33 -23.44 -6.69
C ILE A 157 -19.49 -24.96 -6.47
N ASN A 158 -18.61 -25.56 -5.67
CA ASN A 158 -18.67 -27.00 -5.37
C ASN A 158 -19.70 -27.36 -4.30
N HIS A 159 -20.31 -26.38 -3.62
CA HIS A 159 -21.30 -26.55 -2.56
C HIS A 159 -22.58 -25.75 -2.84
N PRO A 160 -23.35 -26.15 -3.88
CA PRO A 160 -24.55 -25.41 -4.30
C PRO A 160 -25.68 -25.39 -3.25
N GLU A 161 -25.59 -26.22 -2.21
CA GLU A 161 -26.45 -26.20 -1.03
C GLU A 161 -26.28 -24.91 -0.21
N ILE A 162 -25.09 -24.26 -0.26
CA ILE A 162 -24.84 -22.97 0.35
C ILE A 162 -25.53 -21.88 -0.49
N LYS A 163 -26.51 -21.21 0.11
CA LYS A 163 -27.31 -20.22 -0.58
C LYS A 163 -26.62 -18.84 -0.54
N HIS A 164 -26.47 -18.22 -1.72
CA HIS A 164 -25.83 -16.91 -1.85
C HIS A 164 -26.47 -16.08 -2.96
N GLY A 165 -26.35 -14.76 -2.83
CA GLY A 165 -26.63 -13.81 -3.91
C GLY A 165 -25.52 -13.79 -4.95
N THR A 166 -25.59 -12.84 -5.87
CA THR A 166 -24.50 -12.61 -6.81
C THR A 166 -23.26 -12.14 -6.05
N VAL A 167 -22.10 -12.74 -6.35
CA VAL A 167 -20.82 -12.33 -5.83
C VAL A 167 -19.94 -11.83 -6.97
N LYS A 168 -19.37 -10.65 -6.80
CA LYS A 168 -18.40 -10.05 -7.72
C LYS A 168 -17.00 -10.20 -7.16
N VAL A 169 -16.05 -10.45 -8.04
CA VAL A 169 -14.64 -10.53 -7.68
C VAL A 169 -13.83 -9.56 -8.55
N ALA A 170 -12.91 -8.81 -7.94
CA ALA A 170 -11.96 -8.00 -8.69
C ALA A 170 -10.55 -8.16 -8.11
N PHE A 171 -9.55 -8.28 -8.99
CA PHE A 171 -8.15 -8.20 -8.61
C PHE A 171 -7.51 -7.02 -9.34
N GLY A 172 -6.93 -6.09 -8.58
CA GLY A 172 -6.42 -4.82 -9.10
C GLY A 172 -4.89 -4.74 -9.12
N PRO A 173 -4.31 -3.93 -10.03
CA PRO A 173 -2.89 -3.60 -10.05
C PRO A 173 -2.57 -2.37 -9.20
N ASP A 174 -1.27 -2.14 -8.93
CA ASP A 174 -0.69 -0.86 -8.50
C ASP A 174 -1.26 -0.28 -7.19
N GLU A 175 -1.75 -1.14 -6.28
CA GLU A 175 -2.24 -0.70 -4.97
C GLU A 175 -1.09 -0.13 -4.13
N GLU A 176 0.03 -0.83 -4.08
CA GLU A 176 1.21 -0.56 -3.26
C GLU A 176 1.94 0.77 -3.60
N ILE A 177 1.59 1.36 -4.74
CA ILE A 177 2.04 2.69 -5.14
C ILE A 177 0.92 3.74 -5.11
N GLY A 178 -0.20 3.40 -4.45
CA GLY A 178 -1.33 4.29 -4.22
C GLY A 178 -2.15 4.61 -5.48
N ARG A 179 -2.13 3.76 -6.49
CA ARG A 179 -2.88 3.94 -7.76
C ARG A 179 -4.01 2.93 -7.95
N GLY A 180 -4.13 1.95 -7.06
CA GLY A 180 -5.09 0.85 -7.18
C GLY A 180 -6.53 1.32 -7.39
N ALA A 181 -6.99 2.33 -6.65
CA ALA A 181 -8.35 2.83 -6.76
C ALA A 181 -8.59 3.81 -7.93
N ASP A 182 -7.55 4.41 -8.50
CA ASP A 182 -7.68 5.52 -9.47
C ASP A 182 -8.43 5.13 -10.76
N ASN A 183 -8.27 3.87 -11.18
CA ASN A 183 -8.83 3.34 -12.40
C ASN A 183 -9.84 2.20 -12.18
N PHE A 184 -10.26 2.00 -10.93
CA PHE A 184 -11.30 1.02 -10.61
C PHE A 184 -12.68 1.55 -11.01
N ASN A 185 -13.34 0.87 -11.93
CA ASN A 185 -14.68 1.25 -12.37
C ASN A 185 -15.75 0.63 -11.47
N VAL A 186 -16.23 1.39 -10.51
CA VAL A 186 -17.24 0.96 -9.53
C VAL A 186 -18.56 0.59 -10.19
N ASP A 187 -19.00 1.35 -11.22
CA ASP A 187 -20.23 1.09 -11.93
C ASP A 187 -20.16 -0.21 -12.74
N GLU A 188 -19.04 -0.48 -13.39
CA GLU A 188 -18.78 -1.70 -14.14
C GLU A 188 -18.70 -2.91 -13.21
N PHE A 189 -18.06 -2.76 -12.05
CA PHE A 189 -17.96 -3.81 -11.04
C PHE A 189 -19.35 -4.22 -10.55
N GLY A 190 -20.23 -3.26 -10.31
CA GLY A 190 -21.67 -3.46 -10.10
C GLY A 190 -22.03 -4.24 -8.85
N ALA A 191 -21.27 -4.09 -7.76
CA ALA A 191 -21.60 -4.58 -6.43
C ALA A 191 -22.33 -3.50 -5.62
N ASP A 192 -23.28 -3.88 -4.76
CA ASP A 192 -23.92 -2.95 -3.82
C ASP A 192 -22.94 -2.48 -2.74
N PHE A 193 -22.01 -3.35 -2.35
CA PHE A 193 -20.87 -3.07 -1.48
C PHE A 193 -19.82 -4.15 -1.67
N ALA A 194 -18.58 -3.85 -1.25
CA ALA A 194 -17.47 -4.79 -1.37
C ALA A 194 -16.60 -4.81 -0.11
N TYR A 195 -15.91 -5.92 0.07
CA TYR A 195 -14.85 -6.10 1.05
C TYR A 195 -13.52 -6.20 0.31
N THR A 196 -12.52 -5.44 0.76
CA THR A 196 -11.14 -5.63 0.36
C THR A 196 -10.52 -6.66 1.30
N MET A 197 -9.96 -7.72 0.73
CA MET A 197 -9.35 -8.83 1.47
C MET A 197 -7.86 -8.58 1.71
N ASP A 198 -7.55 -7.39 2.17
CA ASP A 198 -6.22 -6.86 2.35
C ASP A 198 -6.10 -6.39 3.82
N GLY A 199 -6.25 -7.32 4.73
CA GLY A 199 -6.43 -7.02 6.13
C GLY A 199 -5.46 -7.71 7.08
N GLY A 200 -5.69 -7.46 8.35
CA GLY A 200 -4.91 -7.96 9.47
C GLY A 200 -5.30 -9.37 9.93
N PRO A 201 -5.32 -9.60 11.25
CA PRO A 201 -5.64 -10.90 11.84
C PRO A 201 -7.02 -11.43 11.49
N VAL A 202 -7.16 -12.76 11.50
CA VAL A 202 -8.41 -13.44 11.21
C VAL A 202 -9.53 -12.98 12.16
N GLY A 203 -10.64 -12.51 11.58
CA GLY A 203 -11.82 -12.06 12.31
C GLY A 203 -11.89 -10.56 12.53
N GLU A 204 -10.90 -9.81 12.10
CA GLU A 204 -10.97 -8.35 12.04
C GLU A 204 -11.81 -7.87 10.85
N LEU A 205 -12.55 -6.80 11.07
CA LEU A 205 -13.30 -6.08 10.05
C LEU A 205 -13.05 -4.59 10.24
N GLU A 206 -12.32 -4.00 9.33
CA GLU A 206 -12.12 -2.56 9.27
C GLU A 206 -13.21 -1.92 8.40
N TYR A 207 -13.92 -0.94 8.95
CA TYR A 207 -15.01 -0.24 8.26
C TYR A 207 -14.89 1.29 8.36
N GLU A 208 -13.81 1.77 8.94
CA GLU A 208 -13.47 3.17 9.07
C GLU A 208 -12.30 3.53 8.16
N SER A 209 -12.28 4.75 7.68
CA SER A 209 -11.20 5.28 6.85
C SER A 209 -10.59 6.52 7.50
N PHE A 210 -9.41 6.88 7.06
CA PHE A 210 -8.73 8.10 7.46
C PHE A 210 -8.51 9.02 6.24
N ASN A 211 -8.26 10.31 6.52
CA ASN A 211 -7.85 11.23 5.48
C ASN A 211 -6.32 11.20 5.35
N ALA A 212 -5.80 11.11 4.14
CA ALA A 212 -4.37 11.11 3.86
C ALA A 212 -4.00 12.09 2.75
N ALA A 213 -2.78 12.63 2.81
CA ALA A 213 -2.17 13.43 1.75
C ALA A 213 -0.66 13.28 1.75
N GLY A 214 -0.05 13.30 0.56
CA GLY A 214 1.38 13.47 0.40
C GLY A 214 1.77 14.94 0.35
N ALA A 215 2.90 15.31 0.96
CA ALA A 215 3.50 16.64 0.85
C ALA A 215 4.98 16.54 0.51
N VAL A 216 5.37 17.09 -0.64
CA VAL A 216 6.78 17.08 -1.08
C VAL A 216 7.36 18.48 -1.01
N PHE A 217 8.46 18.63 -0.26
CA PHE A 217 9.21 19.87 -0.15
C PHE A 217 10.46 19.78 -1.04
N LYS A 218 10.51 20.59 -2.09
CA LYS A 218 11.68 20.70 -2.95
C LYS A 218 12.41 22.01 -2.67
N ILE A 219 13.68 21.89 -2.29
CA ILE A 219 14.51 23.00 -1.82
C ILE A 219 15.68 23.18 -2.78
N LYS A 220 15.85 24.36 -3.31
CA LYS A 220 17.04 24.74 -4.10
C LYS A 220 17.97 25.58 -3.27
N GLY A 221 19.19 25.10 -3.08
CA GLY A 221 20.31 25.80 -2.46
C GLY A 221 21.19 26.49 -3.47
N LYS A 222 22.34 26.96 -2.97
CA LYS A 222 23.41 27.54 -3.77
C LYS A 222 24.76 27.12 -3.18
N SER A 223 25.42 26.21 -3.89
CA SER A 223 26.78 25.80 -3.52
C SER A 223 27.81 26.82 -3.99
N VAL A 224 28.81 27.06 -3.16
CA VAL A 224 30.01 27.79 -3.48
C VAL A 224 31.17 27.18 -2.67
N HIS A 225 32.42 27.46 -3.06
CA HIS A 225 33.59 26.96 -2.33
C HIS A 225 33.54 27.37 -0.84
N PRO A 226 33.71 26.43 0.12
CA PRO A 226 33.55 26.73 1.55
C PRO A 226 34.38 27.88 2.07
N GLY A 227 35.60 28.07 1.58
CA GLY A 227 36.48 29.14 1.95
C GLY A 227 36.00 30.56 1.56
N THR A 228 35.00 30.64 0.65
CA THR A 228 34.41 31.92 0.19
C THR A 228 32.90 31.96 0.37
N ALA A 229 32.36 31.07 1.21
CA ALA A 229 30.93 30.85 1.34
C ALA A 229 30.16 31.91 2.14
N LYS A 230 30.85 32.70 2.96
CA LYS A 230 30.24 33.71 3.83
C LYS A 230 29.34 34.67 3.04
N GLY A 231 28.05 34.70 3.37
CA GLY A 231 27.04 35.54 2.73
C GLY A 231 26.67 35.15 1.29
N LYS A 232 27.17 34.01 0.79
CA LYS A 232 26.93 33.54 -0.60
C LYS A 232 26.30 32.18 -0.68
N MET A 233 26.70 31.23 0.19
CA MET A 233 26.18 29.86 0.21
C MET A 233 24.78 29.83 0.80
N ILE A 234 23.92 29.02 0.18
CA ILE A 234 22.61 28.63 0.71
C ILE A 234 22.62 27.11 0.73
N ASN A 235 22.69 26.51 1.89
CA ASN A 235 22.76 25.05 2.03
C ASN A 235 21.36 24.47 2.16
N ALA A 236 20.92 23.73 1.11
CA ALA A 236 19.60 23.12 1.08
C ALA A 236 19.41 22.07 2.18
N SER A 237 20.47 21.32 2.54
CA SER A 237 20.40 20.34 3.64
C SER A 237 20.07 20.99 5.00
N LEU A 238 20.62 22.19 5.28
CA LEU A 238 20.32 22.91 6.52
C LEU A 238 18.89 23.43 6.55
N ILE A 239 18.37 23.89 5.40
CA ILE A 239 16.96 24.30 5.28
C ILE A 239 16.05 23.09 5.46
N ALA A 240 16.39 21.93 4.89
CA ALA A 240 15.66 20.69 5.10
C ALA A 240 15.57 20.30 6.59
N ALA A 241 16.69 20.41 7.32
CA ALA A 241 16.72 20.17 8.76
C ALA A 241 15.83 21.18 9.54
N GLU A 242 15.83 22.46 9.15
CA GLU A 242 14.95 23.48 9.74
C GLU A 242 13.46 23.14 9.50
N ILE A 243 13.11 22.68 8.30
CA ILE A 243 11.75 22.23 7.95
C ILE A 243 11.35 21.04 8.83
N ILE A 244 12.17 20.00 8.92
CA ILE A 244 11.91 18.81 9.74
C ILE A 244 11.66 19.22 11.20
N ASN A 245 12.52 20.04 11.78
CA ASN A 245 12.39 20.50 13.16
C ASN A 245 11.20 21.46 13.39
N SER A 246 10.53 21.92 12.36
CA SER A 246 9.33 22.76 12.48
C SER A 246 8.07 21.96 12.70
N PHE A 247 8.08 20.66 12.40
CA PHE A 247 6.93 19.78 12.63
C PHE A 247 6.80 19.39 14.11
N PRO A 248 5.58 19.17 14.61
CA PRO A 248 5.36 18.73 15.98
C PRO A 248 6.05 17.39 16.25
N ALA A 249 6.91 17.35 17.27
CA ALA A 249 7.69 16.15 17.60
C ALA A 249 6.86 15.02 18.21
N ASP A 250 5.62 15.29 18.60
CA ASP A 250 4.71 14.32 19.22
C ASP A 250 3.63 13.82 18.24
N GLU A 251 3.47 14.48 17.09
CA GLU A 251 2.55 14.06 16.04
C GLU A 251 3.28 13.26 14.95
N VAL A 252 3.91 12.16 15.33
CA VAL A 252 4.65 11.23 14.46
C VAL A 252 4.14 9.81 14.69
N PRO A 253 4.24 8.88 13.70
CA PRO A 253 3.71 7.53 13.86
C PRO A 253 4.21 6.80 15.10
N GLU A 254 5.46 7.03 15.51
CA GLU A 254 6.08 6.39 16.66
C GLU A 254 5.50 6.85 18.02
N LYS A 255 4.65 7.87 18.02
CA LYS A 255 4.06 8.48 19.25
C LYS A 255 2.57 8.66 19.19
N THR A 256 1.93 8.23 18.15
CA THR A 256 0.48 8.34 17.93
C THR A 256 -0.18 6.97 17.91
N GLU A 257 -1.42 6.90 18.37
CA GLU A 257 -2.22 5.67 18.40
C GLU A 257 -3.70 5.94 18.10
N GLY A 258 -4.46 4.90 17.77
CA GLY A 258 -5.90 4.98 17.55
C GLY A 258 -6.27 6.01 16.47
N TYR A 259 -7.07 7.01 16.84
CA TYR A 259 -7.56 8.05 15.93
C TYR A 259 -6.67 9.30 15.86
N GLU A 260 -5.48 9.25 16.43
CA GLU A 260 -4.55 10.37 16.39
C GLU A 260 -3.93 10.54 15.00
N GLY A 261 -3.88 11.77 14.54
CA GLY A 261 -3.26 12.09 13.26
C GLY A 261 -1.78 12.40 13.40
N PHE A 262 -1.03 12.23 12.32
CA PHE A 262 0.43 12.40 12.33
C PHE A 262 0.98 13.05 11.06
N TYR A 263 2.26 13.46 11.14
CA TYR A 263 3.14 13.80 10.03
C TYR A 263 4.26 12.77 9.95
N PHE A 264 4.26 11.96 8.93
CA PHE A 264 5.30 10.95 8.72
C PHE A 264 6.32 11.44 7.68
N LEU A 265 7.56 11.70 8.10
CA LEU A 265 8.67 11.91 7.18
C LEU A 265 9.10 10.57 6.59
N GLU A 266 8.61 10.27 5.40
CA GLU A 266 8.88 9.01 4.72
C GLU A 266 10.27 8.96 4.09
N LYS A 267 10.68 10.09 3.46
CA LYS A 267 11.93 10.11 2.69
C LYS A 267 12.61 11.47 2.77
N ILE A 268 13.93 11.44 2.86
CA ILE A 268 14.79 12.59 2.71
C ILE A 268 15.93 12.30 1.73
N ASN A 269 16.15 13.20 0.77
CA ASN A 269 17.34 13.24 -0.05
C ASN A 269 17.86 14.67 -0.08
N ALA A 270 19.09 14.90 0.38
CA ALA A 270 19.59 16.25 0.57
C ALA A 270 21.09 16.38 0.35
N ASN A 271 21.48 17.48 -0.30
CA ASN A 271 22.84 17.95 -0.42
C ASN A 271 22.87 19.49 -0.33
N CYS A 272 24.00 20.13 -0.59
CA CYS A 272 24.13 21.60 -0.49
C CYS A 272 23.25 22.34 -1.52
N GLU A 273 23.06 21.78 -2.72
CA GLU A 273 22.39 22.43 -3.84
C GLU A 273 20.90 22.11 -3.89
N ASP A 274 20.53 20.89 -3.50
CA ASP A 274 19.19 20.36 -3.62
C ASP A 274 18.80 19.58 -2.36
N ALA A 275 17.55 19.71 -1.95
CA ALA A 275 16.96 18.77 -1.00
C ALA A 275 15.50 18.48 -1.37
N GLU A 276 15.07 17.26 -1.11
CA GLU A 276 13.70 16.81 -1.24
C GLU A 276 13.29 16.04 0.02
N LEU A 277 12.15 16.41 0.58
CA LEU A 277 11.52 15.77 1.73
C LEU A 277 10.15 15.31 1.29
N SER A 278 9.82 14.02 1.54
CA SER A 278 8.48 13.47 1.32
C SER A 278 7.83 13.18 2.66
N TYR A 279 6.62 13.70 2.85
CA TYR A 279 5.80 13.50 4.03
C TYR A 279 4.47 12.87 3.65
N ILE A 280 3.98 11.98 4.50
CA ILE A 280 2.59 11.53 4.55
C ILE A 280 1.92 12.22 5.73
N LEU A 281 0.75 12.83 5.49
CA LEU A 281 -0.09 13.46 6.50
C LEU A 281 -1.34 12.60 6.65
N ARG A 282 -1.68 12.20 7.88
CA ARG A 282 -2.91 11.44 8.18
C ARG A 282 -3.67 12.08 9.32
N ASP A 283 -5.00 12.03 9.25
CA ASP A 283 -5.88 12.30 10.36
C ASP A 283 -7.26 11.71 10.10
N HIS A 284 -7.91 11.16 11.11
CA HIS A 284 -9.28 10.66 11.03
C HIS A 284 -10.29 11.81 10.98
N ASP A 285 -10.01 12.90 11.69
CA ASP A 285 -10.84 14.11 11.69
C ASP A 285 -10.54 14.98 10.46
N ARG A 286 -11.56 15.25 9.65
CA ARG A 286 -11.42 16.05 8.42
C ARG A 286 -10.91 17.45 8.66
N GLN A 287 -11.36 18.11 9.74
CA GLN A 287 -10.93 19.47 10.05
C GLN A 287 -9.45 19.49 10.45
N LYS A 288 -9.04 18.61 11.36
CA LYS A 288 -7.63 18.47 11.77
C LYS A 288 -6.74 18.12 10.59
N PHE A 289 -7.21 17.27 9.69
CA PHE A 289 -6.48 16.96 8.45
C PHE A 289 -6.25 18.20 7.58
N GLU A 290 -7.27 19.04 7.36
CA GLU A 290 -7.10 20.29 6.62
C GLU A 290 -6.15 21.27 7.35
N GLU A 291 -6.18 21.29 8.69
CA GLU A 291 -5.24 22.06 9.51
C GLU A 291 -3.81 21.56 9.34
N LYS A 292 -3.58 20.23 9.30
CA LYS A 292 -2.28 19.61 9.03
C LYS A 292 -1.73 20.00 7.66
N LYS A 293 -2.53 19.95 6.62
CA LYS A 293 -2.14 20.38 5.28
C LYS A 293 -1.73 21.85 5.25
N LYS A 294 -2.56 22.71 5.85
CA LYS A 294 -2.29 24.15 5.97
C LYS A 294 -1.02 24.44 6.81
N PHE A 295 -0.77 23.64 7.83
CA PHE A 295 0.46 23.74 8.62
C PHE A 295 1.68 23.44 7.75
N ALA A 296 1.68 22.33 7.00
CA ALA A 296 2.77 21.95 6.09
C ALA A 296 3.04 23.05 5.03
N GLU A 297 1.99 23.63 4.44
CA GLU A 297 2.12 24.77 3.53
C GLU A 297 2.75 26.00 4.22
N ASN A 298 2.38 26.27 5.47
CA ASN A 298 2.92 27.39 6.22
C ASN A 298 4.40 27.18 6.58
N VAL A 299 4.79 25.93 6.90
CA VAL A 299 6.22 25.58 7.12
C VAL A 299 7.02 25.86 5.86
N ALA A 300 6.52 25.46 4.68
CA ALA A 300 7.17 25.78 3.41
C ALA A 300 7.31 27.28 3.17
N LYS A 301 6.27 28.06 3.45
CA LYS A 301 6.28 29.52 3.31
C LYS A 301 7.26 30.19 4.30
N ARG A 302 7.37 29.69 5.54
CA ARG A 302 8.31 30.20 6.56
C ARG A 302 9.78 29.93 6.19
N GLY A 303 10.07 28.76 5.63
CA GLY A 303 11.42 28.44 5.12
C GLY A 303 11.93 29.45 4.07
N ILE A 304 11.01 30.12 3.36
CA ILE A 304 11.33 31.21 2.44
C ILE A 304 11.69 32.52 3.19
N VAL A 305 11.13 32.74 4.39
CA VAL A 305 11.23 34.01 5.13
C VAL A 305 12.39 34.01 6.14
N LEU A 306 12.86 32.83 6.60
CA LEU A 306 13.75 32.70 7.75
C LEU A 306 15.23 33.08 7.50
N LYS A 307 15.63 33.48 6.26
CA LYS A 307 16.97 34.11 6.02
C LYS A 307 16.87 35.27 5.06
N PRO A 308 16.59 36.50 5.55
CA PRO A 308 16.93 37.67 4.80
C PRO A 308 18.45 37.81 4.87
N ALA A 309 19.16 37.36 3.84
CA ALA A 309 20.46 37.94 3.55
C ALA A 309 20.22 39.44 3.31
N GLN A 310 20.92 40.28 4.05
CA GLN A 310 20.85 41.73 3.88
C GLN A 310 20.82 42.07 2.38
N ASN A 311 19.71 42.69 1.94
CA ASN A 311 19.55 43.35 0.65
C ASN A 311 19.62 42.53 -0.65
N ARG A 312 19.01 41.35 -0.76
CA ARG A 312 18.67 40.79 -2.09
C ARG A 312 17.46 39.84 -1.99
N ARG A 313 16.58 39.87 -3.01
CA ARG A 313 15.40 38.99 -3.15
C ARG A 313 15.79 37.51 -2.99
N PRO A 314 15.01 36.68 -2.28
CA PRO A 314 15.29 35.24 -2.14
C PRO A 314 15.30 34.58 -3.52
N GLN A 315 16.43 33.98 -3.89
CA GLN A 315 16.60 33.21 -5.14
C GLN A 315 16.42 31.70 -4.90
N GLY A 316 15.55 31.31 -3.98
CA GLY A 316 15.14 29.94 -3.79
C GLY A 316 13.73 29.75 -4.32
N ARG A 317 13.52 28.79 -5.22
CA ARG A 317 12.16 28.37 -5.61
C ARG A 317 11.78 27.17 -4.76
N PHE A 318 10.72 27.33 -3.98
CA PHE A 318 10.09 26.26 -3.24
C PHE A 318 8.84 25.84 -4.01
N PHE A 319 8.69 24.55 -4.23
CA PHE A 319 7.46 23.97 -4.76
C PHE A 319 6.93 23.01 -3.71
N VAL A 320 5.75 23.29 -3.18
CA VAL A 320 4.96 22.29 -2.47
C VAL A 320 4.04 21.69 -3.51
N VAL A 321 4.30 20.46 -3.92
CA VAL A 321 3.38 19.68 -4.74
C VAL A 321 2.60 18.82 -3.78
N ALA A 322 1.42 19.26 -3.36
CA ALA A 322 0.47 18.40 -2.68
C ALA A 322 -0.18 17.51 -3.75
N ARG A 323 0.15 16.22 -3.78
CA ARG A 323 -0.67 15.24 -4.48
C ARG A 323 -1.76 14.79 -3.51
N TYR A 324 -3.00 15.02 -3.88
CA TYR A 324 -4.15 14.47 -3.17
C TYR A 324 -4.48 13.14 -3.83
N PRO A 325 -4.56 12.04 -3.07
CA PRO A 325 -5.24 10.88 -3.61
C PRO A 325 -6.67 11.27 -3.96
N ALA A 326 -7.14 10.79 -5.10
CA ALA A 326 -8.45 11.07 -5.61
C ALA A 326 -9.51 10.59 -4.61
N THR A 327 -10.46 11.47 -4.36
CA THR A 327 -11.81 11.30 -3.84
C THR A 327 -12.00 10.43 -2.59
N PRO A 328 -12.56 11.00 -1.51
CA PRO A 328 -13.08 10.19 -0.42
C PRO A 328 -14.21 9.32 -0.95
N CYS A 329 -14.23 8.04 -0.59
CA CYS A 329 -15.40 7.20 -0.73
C CYS A 329 -16.56 7.86 0.02
N THR A 330 -17.39 8.63 -0.66
CA THR A 330 -18.64 9.15 -0.14
C THR A 330 -19.69 8.06 -0.19
N GLY A 331 -19.58 7.10 0.70
CA GLY A 331 -20.53 6.02 0.94
C GLY A 331 -21.23 6.16 2.27
N GLY A 332 -21.84 7.28 2.52
CA GLY A 332 -22.67 7.51 3.69
C GLY A 332 -23.87 8.35 3.31
N ARG A 333 -24.90 7.77 2.67
CA ARG A 333 -26.23 8.34 2.76
C ARG A 333 -26.83 7.88 4.08
N GLU A 334 -26.97 8.84 4.98
CA GLU A 334 -27.90 8.73 6.11
C GLU A 334 -29.29 8.32 5.61
N ARG A 335 -29.82 7.22 6.13
CA ARG A 335 -31.23 7.04 6.51
C ARG A 335 -31.33 6.04 7.66
#